data_82f3cbb1eb9f01c63a16efbaaaff3fdc
#
_entry.id   82f3cbb1eb9f01c63a16efbaaaff3fdc
#
_cell.length_a   1.000
_cell.length_b   1.000
_cell.length_c   1.000
_cell.angle_alpha   90.00
_cell.angle_beta   90.00
_cell.angle_gamma   90.00
#
_symmetry.space_group_name_H-M   'P 1'
#
loop_
_entity.id
_entity.type
_entity.pdbx_description
1 polymer ?
#
loop_
_entity_poly.entity_id
_entity_poly.type
_entity_poly.pdbx_seq_one_letter_code
_entity_poly.pdbx_strand_id
1 'polypeptide(L)'
;LDESRSDIYEDTAVYWAEDRYSMWINYNGGTYDMTDFDISFPEEEEPQRLQVTDATKETILNALSEYGIELPEDACFSHSLETGYTFTVERAEANGIIYDGQLTCDYYGNNKFSSIRNDIRQLETYKEFEICSEKEAYEKILDGEFICSVNAGEKIEVGRSSLDYIVDTKGFFQPIYCFEILSDGELQYVQIPAIK
;
A
#
# COMPACT_ATOMS: atom_id res chain seq x y z
N LEU A 1 -10.40 -12.72 18.91
CA LEU A 1 -11.62 -12.27 18.19
C LEU A 1 -12.75 -13.24 18.48
N ASP A 2 -13.95 -12.74 18.68
CA ASP A 2 -15.13 -13.57 18.95
C ASP A 2 -15.76 -13.97 17.61
N GLU A 3 -15.61 -15.24 17.21
CA GLU A 3 -16.14 -15.78 15.95
C GLU A 3 -17.68 -15.70 15.85
N SER A 4 -18.39 -15.57 16.99
CA SER A 4 -19.84 -15.41 16.99
C SER A 4 -20.33 -14.08 16.45
N ARG A 5 -19.39 -13.14 16.20
CA ARG A 5 -19.61 -11.78 15.70
C ARG A 5 -18.75 -11.49 14.48
N SER A 6 -18.71 -12.41 13.55
CA SER A 6 -17.95 -12.27 12.31
C SER A 6 -18.80 -12.64 11.10
N ASP A 7 -18.61 -11.91 10.02
CA ASP A 7 -19.07 -12.27 8.68
C ASP A 7 -17.83 -12.62 7.84
N ILE A 8 -17.86 -13.75 7.17
CA ILE A 8 -16.79 -14.23 6.34
C ILE A 8 -17.30 -14.33 4.90
N TYR A 9 -16.64 -13.63 4.00
CA TYR A 9 -16.88 -13.64 2.56
C TYR A 9 -15.72 -14.37 1.86
N GLU A 10 -15.81 -14.54 0.54
CA GLU A 10 -14.81 -15.29 -0.24
C GLU A 10 -13.39 -14.71 -0.09
N ASP A 11 -13.26 -13.40 -0.04
CA ASP A 11 -12.00 -12.65 0.00
C ASP A 11 -11.82 -11.76 1.23
N THR A 12 -12.84 -11.64 2.08
CA THR A 12 -12.86 -10.70 3.20
C THR A 12 -13.50 -11.32 4.43
N ALA A 13 -12.94 -11.04 5.60
CA ALA A 13 -13.62 -11.25 6.87
C ALA A 13 -13.83 -9.93 7.60
N VAL A 14 -14.97 -9.81 8.24
CA VAL A 14 -15.31 -8.67 9.09
C VAL A 14 -15.58 -9.19 10.50
N TYR A 15 -14.86 -8.63 11.46
CA TYR A 15 -15.06 -8.90 12.88
C TYR A 15 -15.48 -7.61 13.56
N TRP A 16 -16.47 -7.69 14.46
CA TRP A 16 -16.87 -6.52 15.24
C TRP A 16 -17.35 -6.91 16.64
N ALA A 17 -17.22 -5.98 17.57
CA ALA A 17 -17.92 -5.99 18.82
C ALA A 17 -18.69 -4.67 18.95
N GLU A 18 -19.97 -4.74 19.24
CA GLU A 18 -20.82 -3.56 19.37
C GLU A 18 -20.18 -2.55 20.34
N ASP A 19 -20.11 -1.30 19.89
CA ASP A 19 -19.58 -0.15 20.63
C ASP A 19 -18.09 -0.25 21.03
N ARG A 20 -17.33 -1.23 20.53
CA ARG A 20 -15.95 -1.40 20.92
C ARG A 20 -14.97 -1.37 19.78
N TYR A 21 -15.03 -2.30 18.82
CA TYR A 21 -14.11 -2.33 17.67
C TYR A 21 -14.75 -2.92 16.43
N SER A 22 -14.17 -2.57 15.27
CA SER A 22 -14.36 -3.30 14.02
C SER A 22 -13.01 -3.65 13.40
N MET A 23 -12.94 -4.78 12.71
CA MET A 23 -11.75 -5.20 11.97
C MET A 23 -12.16 -5.82 10.65
N TRP A 24 -11.60 -5.31 9.56
CA TRP A 24 -11.78 -5.78 8.20
C TRP A 24 -10.48 -6.40 7.72
N ILE A 25 -10.52 -7.63 7.26
CA ILE A 25 -9.35 -8.37 6.78
C ILE A 25 -9.60 -8.77 5.33
N ASN A 26 -8.70 -8.38 4.43
CA ASN A 26 -8.69 -8.84 3.04
C ASN A 26 -7.66 -9.97 2.89
N TYR A 27 -8.14 -11.18 2.60
CA TYR A 27 -7.29 -12.35 2.49
C TYR A 27 -6.38 -12.34 1.26
N ASN A 28 -6.82 -11.76 0.14
CA ASN A 28 -6.06 -11.73 -1.11
C ASN A 28 -4.80 -10.86 -1.03
N GLY A 29 -4.83 -9.83 -0.18
CA GLY A 29 -3.70 -8.92 -0.01
C GLY A 29 -2.98 -9.06 1.32
N GLY A 30 -3.55 -9.80 2.28
CA GLY A 30 -3.07 -9.80 3.66
C GLY A 30 -3.22 -8.43 4.35
N THR A 31 -4.06 -7.57 3.79
CA THR A 31 -4.29 -6.21 4.30
C THR A 31 -5.45 -6.18 5.28
N TYR A 32 -5.45 -5.24 6.21
CA TYR A 32 -6.55 -5.08 7.16
C TYR A 32 -6.71 -3.65 7.64
N ASP A 33 -7.92 -3.36 8.10
CA ASP A 33 -8.30 -2.12 8.75
C ASP A 33 -8.91 -2.46 10.12
N MET A 34 -8.44 -1.80 11.17
CA MET A 34 -8.93 -1.95 12.54
C MET A 34 -9.32 -0.57 13.09
N THR A 35 -10.48 -0.48 13.69
CA THR A 35 -10.95 0.71 14.42
C THR A 35 -11.35 0.33 15.83
N ASP A 36 -10.82 1.02 16.84
CA ASP A 36 -11.21 0.88 18.24
C ASP A 36 -12.10 2.07 18.64
N PHE A 37 -13.36 1.81 18.93
CA PHE A 37 -14.36 2.83 19.28
C PHE A 37 -14.32 3.20 20.77
N ASP A 38 -13.64 2.40 21.63
CA ASP A 38 -13.49 2.70 23.06
C ASP A 38 -12.49 3.84 23.31
N ILE A 39 -11.70 4.19 22.28
CA ILE A 39 -10.81 5.32 22.35
C ILE A 39 -11.60 6.58 21.97
N SER A 40 -12.38 7.05 22.91
CA SER A 40 -13.05 8.36 22.84
C SER A 40 -12.15 9.43 23.43
N PHE A 41 -12.10 10.58 22.75
CA PHE A 41 -11.45 11.79 23.30
C PHE A 41 -12.46 12.57 24.13
N PRO A 42 -12.04 13.14 25.27
CA PRO A 42 -12.79 14.25 25.84
C PRO A 42 -12.93 15.31 24.75
N GLU A 43 -14.14 15.80 24.50
CA GLU A 43 -14.45 16.80 23.47
C GLU A 43 -13.60 18.10 23.55
N GLU A 44 -12.84 18.29 24.63
CA GLU A 44 -12.06 19.48 24.93
C GLU A 44 -10.54 19.29 24.77
N GLU A 45 -10.02 18.07 24.55
CA GLU A 45 -8.58 17.85 24.39
C GLU A 45 -8.29 17.33 22.98
N GLU A 46 -7.78 18.20 22.11
CA GLU A 46 -7.12 17.72 20.88
C GLU A 46 -5.95 16.81 21.27
N PRO A 47 -5.85 15.61 20.71
CA PRO A 47 -4.75 14.70 21.00
C PRO A 47 -3.42 15.40 20.71
N GLN A 48 -2.51 15.43 21.70
CA GLN A 48 -1.16 15.94 21.48
C GLN A 48 -0.45 15.00 20.49
N ARG A 49 -0.41 15.42 19.23
CA ARG A 49 0.33 14.70 18.21
C ARG A 49 1.82 14.81 18.49
N LEU A 50 2.47 13.66 18.58
CA LEU A 50 3.91 13.60 18.75
C LEU A 50 4.59 14.11 17.47
N GLN A 51 5.70 14.83 17.63
CA GLN A 51 6.48 15.23 16.47
C GLN A 51 7.11 14.01 15.78
N VAL A 52 7.32 14.11 14.48
CA VAL A 52 8.01 13.06 13.71
C VAL A 52 9.50 13.09 14.08
N THR A 53 9.91 12.16 14.92
CA THR A 53 11.28 11.97 15.39
C THR A 53 11.58 10.47 15.45
N ASP A 54 12.85 10.07 15.49
CA ASP A 54 13.23 8.67 15.66
C ASP A 54 12.65 8.08 16.95
N ALA A 55 12.62 8.86 18.04
CA ALA A 55 12.04 8.42 19.30
C ALA A 55 10.52 8.18 19.20
N THR A 56 9.82 8.99 18.41
CA THR A 56 8.39 8.79 18.13
C THR A 56 8.19 7.54 17.27
N LYS A 57 9.02 7.34 16.23
CA LYS A 57 9.01 6.14 15.40
C LYS A 57 9.16 4.89 16.27
N GLU A 58 10.19 4.83 17.12
CA GLU A 58 10.42 3.69 18.02
C GLU A 58 9.26 3.44 18.98
N THR A 59 8.68 4.51 19.54
CA THR A 59 7.54 4.39 20.44
C THR A 59 6.35 3.74 19.76
N ILE A 60 6.03 4.17 18.53
CA ILE A 60 4.90 3.63 17.77
C ILE A 60 5.18 2.20 17.30
N LEU A 61 6.42 1.91 16.85
CA LEU A 61 6.81 0.53 16.47
C LEU A 61 6.69 -0.43 17.64
N ASN A 62 7.13 -0.04 18.84
CA ASN A 62 6.97 -0.85 20.05
C ASN A 62 5.49 -1.10 20.37
N ALA A 63 4.66 -0.06 20.23
CA ALA A 63 3.23 -0.20 20.43
C ALA A 63 2.58 -1.13 19.39
N LEU A 64 2.96 -1.03 18.10
CA LEU A 64 2.48 -1.91 17.04
C LEU A 64 2.90 -3.37 17.29
N SER A 65 4.11 -3.61 17.82
CA SER A 65 4.57 -4.97 18.12
C SER A 65 3.74 -5.66 19.19
N GLU A 66 3.14 -4.92 20.13
CA GLU A 66 2.18 -5.49 21.11
C GLU A 66 0.89 -6.00 20.43
N TYR A 67 0.55 -5.46 19.26
CA TYR A 67 -0.54 -5.96 18.40
C TYR A 67 -0.07 -7.07 17.44
N GLY A 68 1.19 -7.50 17.55
CA GLY A 68 1.78 -8.51 16.65
C GLY A 68 2.13 -7.98 15.26
N ILE A 69 2.23 -6.65 15.11
CA ILE A 69 2.56 -5.98 13.85
C ILE A 69 4.04 -5.63 13.86
N GLU A 70 4.81 -6.29 12.99
CA GLU A 70 6.23 -6.01 12.79
C GLU A 70 6.45 -5.40 11.42
N LEU A 71 7.19 -4.29 11.36
CA LEU A 71 7.53 -3.60 10.13
C LEU A 71 9.03 -3.74 9.84
N PRO A 72 9.45 -3.73 8.55
CA PRO A 72 10.84 -3.66 8.18
C PRO A 72 11.54 -2.44 8.81
N GLU A 73 12.81 -2.58 9.18
CA GLU A 73 13.60 -1.52 9.84
C GLU A 73 13.76 -0.25 8.97
N ASP A 74 13.78 -0.43 7.66
CA ASP A 74 13.91 0.64 6.66
C ASP A 74 12.59 1.32 6.29
N ALA A 75 11.47 0.97 6.93
CA ALA A 75 10.20 1.65 6.74
C ALA A 75 10.34 3.16 6.97
N CYS A 76 9.97 3.94 5.95
CA CYS A 76 9.95 5.40 6.02
C CYS A 76 8.81 5.87 6.92
N PHE A 77 9.13 6.70 7.91
CA PHE A 77 8.17 7.22 8.86
C PHE A 77 7.78 8.67 8.52
N SER A 78 6.50 8.92 8.44
CA SER A 78 5.96 10.25 8.17
C SER A 78 4.72 10.52 9.01
N HIS A 79 4.25 11.75 8.97
CA HIS A 79 3.07 12.20 9.68
C HIS A 79 2.18 13.03 8.75
N SER A 80 0.90 12.73 8.74
CA SER A 80 -0.13 13.56 8.13
C SER A 80 -0.94 14.28 9.22
N LEU A 81 -1.25 15.54 9.02
CA LEU A 81 -2.10 16.32 9.94
C LEU A 81 -3.53 15.78 10.01
N GLU A 82 -3.96 15.10 8.96
CA GLU A 82 -5.33 14.58 8.82
C GLU A 82 -5.46 13.10 9.18
N THR A 83 -4.39 12.31 8.96
CA THR A 83 -4.47 10.83 8.97
C THR A 83 -3.53 10.16 9.97
N GLY A 84 -2.92 10.91 10.88
CA GLY A 84 -2.03 10.33 11.88
C GLY A 84 -0.65 9.95 11.33
N TYR A 85 -0.08 8.82 11.77
CA TYR A 85 1.28 8.39 11.44
C TYR A 85 1.26 7.36 10.32
N THR A 86 2.23 7.47 9.41
CA THR A 86 2.35 6.58 8.26
C THR A 86 3.76 5.98 8.20
N PHE A 87 3.81 4.67 7.99
CA PHE A 87 5.02 3.91 7.66
C PHE A 87 4.89 3.43 6.23
N THR A 88 5.83 3.83 5.37
CA THR A 88 5.86 3.40 3.97
C THR A 88 7.03 2.46 3.75
N VAL A 89 6.78 1.35 3.08
CA VAL A 89 7.77 0.35 2.70
C VAL A 89 7.76 0.26 1.18
N GLU A 90 8.90 0.58 0.56
CA GLU A 90 9.08 0.53 -0.89
C GLU A 90 9.91 -0.71 -1.25
N ARG A 91 9.23 -1.85 -1.41
CA ARG A 91 9.82 -3.14 -1.81
C ARG A 91 11.04 -3.56 -0.99
N ALA A 92 10.95 -3.42 0.33
CA ALA A 92 11.99 -3.89 1.23
C ALA A 92 12.00 -5.43 1.29
N GLU A 93 13.17 -6.04 1.12
CA GLU A 93 13.33 -7.49 1.23
C GLU A 93 13.88 -7.85 2.61
N ALA A 94 13.17 -8.71 3.31
CA ALA A 94 13.62 -9.29 4.57
C ALA A 94 13.30 -10.79 4.61
N ASN A 95 14.32 -11.62 4.85
CA ASN A 95 14.18 -13.09 4.95
C ASN A 95 13.54 -13.77 3.71
N GLY A 96 13.75 -13.21 2.51
CA GLY A 96 13.19 -13.72 1.25
C GLY A 96 11.74 -13.31 1.01
N ILE A 97 11.17 -12.46 1.86
CA ILE A 97 9.86 -11.85 1.70
C ILE A 97 10.05 -10.39 1.28
N ILE A 98 9.32 -9.97 0.27
CA ILE A 98 9.29 -8.57 -0.19
C ILE A 98 8.09 -7.90 0.45
N TYR A 99 8.32 -6.81 1.16
CA TYR A 99 7.30 -5.96 1.76
C TYR A 99 7.08 -4.74 0.88
N ASP A 100 5.84 -4.41 0.58
CA ASP A 100 5.48 -3.27 -0.25
C ASP A 100 4.14 -2.67 0.16
N GLY A 101 4.08 -1.36 0.33
CA GLY A 101 2.87 -0.65 0.71
C GLY A 101 3.04 0.28 1.90
N GLN A 102 1.96 0.53 2.62
CA GLN A 102 1.98 1.44 3.77
C GLN A 102 1.10 0.94 4.92
N LEU A 103 1.49 1.32 6.13
CA LEU A 103 0.66 1.24 7.32
C LEU A 103 0.38 2.65 7.82
N THR A 104 -0.89 2.95 8.05
CA THR A 104 -1.32 4.21 8.67
C THR A 104 -1.96 3.91 10.01
N CYS A 105 -1.67 4.71 11.03
CA CYS A 105 -2.26 4.53 12.34
C CYS A 105 -2.49 5.86 13.06
N ASP A 106 -3.56 5.90 13.86
CA ASP A 106 -3.85 6.99 14.78
C ASP A 106 -3.43 6.56 16.19
N TYR A 107 -2.26 7.07 16.61
CA TYR A 107 -1.65 6.74 17.91
C TYR A 107 -1.89 7.85 18.92
N TYR A 108 -2.36 7.49 20.11
CA TYR A 108 -2.75 8.43 21.16
C TYR A 108 -1.92 8.31 22.44
N GLY A 109 -0.84 7.57 22.40
CA GLY A 109 -0.02 7.28 23.57
C GLY A 109 -0.52 6.06 24.36
N ASN A 110 0.25 5.68 25.38
CA ASN A 110 -0.04 4.53 26.22
C ASN A 110 -0.33 3.22 25.44
N ASN A 111 0.37 3.01 24.33
CA ASN A 111 0.20 1.85 23.43
C ASN A 111 -1.23 1.68 22.87
N LYS A 112 -1.94 2.78 22.66
CA LYS A 112 -3.31 2.77 22.15
C LYS A 112 -3.41 3.39 20.76
N PHE A 113 -4.14 2.71 19.90
CA PHE A 113 -4.49 3.14 18.56
C PHE A 113 -6.01 3.20 18.42
N SER A 114 -6.56 4.33 17.94
CA SER A 114 -7.97 4.37 17.55
C SER A 114 -8.20 3.72 16.21
N SER A 115 -7.21 3.76 15.33
CA SER A 115 -7.25 3.06 14.06
C SER A 115 -5.87 2.56 13.64
N ILE A 116 -5.83 1.42 12.97
CA ILE A 116 -4.66 0.89 12.26
C ILE A 116 -5.16 0.39 10.91
N ARG A 117 -4.63 0.95 9.84
CA ARG A 117 -4.83 0.47 8.47
C ARG A 117 -3.52 -0.05 7.92
N ASN A 118 -3.46 -1.36 7.69
CA ASN A 118 -2.29 -2.01 7.13
C ASN A 118 -2.53 -2.45 5.69
N ASP A 119 -1.96 -1.70 4.76
CA ASP A 119 -1.94 -1.99 3.33
C ASP A 119 -0.57 -2.54 2.88
N ILE A 120 0.32 -2.91 3.83
CA ILE A 120 1.61 -3.55 3.51
C ILE A 120 1.36 -5.00 3.11
N ARG A 121 1.75 -5.33 1.90
CA ARG A 121 1.68 -6.68 1.35
C ARG A 121 2.99 -7.41 1.57
N GLN A 122 2.87 -8.70 1.80
CA GLN A 122 4.00 -9.63 1.88
C GLN A 122 4.00 -10.47 0.61
N LEU A 123 5.06 -10.34 -0.19
CA LEU A 123 5.18 -10.96 -1.49
C LEU A 123 6.34 -11.95 -1.48
N GLU A 124 6.10 -13.14 -2.02
CA GLU A 124 7.14 -14.14 -2.24
C GLU A 124 7.46 -14.26 -3.72
N THR A 125 8.72 -14.52 -4.05
CA THR A 125 9.12 -14.78 -5.43
C THR A 125 8.50 -16.10 -5.89
N TYR A 126 7.57 -16.03 -6.85
CA TYR A 126 6.93 -17.20 -7.41
C TYR A 126 7.76 -17.86 -8.50
N LYS A 127 8.26 -17.07 -9.44
CA LYS A 127 9.03 -17.55 -10.59
C LYS A 127 9.80 -16.42 -11.25
N GLU A 128 11.00 -16.75 -11.76
CA GLU A 128 11.76 -15.84 -12.62
C GLU A 128 11.27 -15.94 -14.07
N PHE A 129 11.14 -14.77 -14.70
CA PHE A 129 10.78 -14.63 -16.11
C PHE A 129 11.79 -13.76 -16.83
N GLU A 130 12.02 -14.06 -18.09
CA GLU A 130 12.73 -13.12 -18.97
C GLU A 130 11.82 -11.92 -19.25
N ILE A 131 12.33 -10.73 -19.03
CA ILE A 131 11.64 -9.49 -19.37
C ILE A 131 12.22 -8.87 -20.62
N CYS A 132 11.41 -8.12 -21.35
CA CYS A 132 11.87 -7.31 -22.45
C CYS A 132 12.71 -6.12 -21.92
N SER A 133 13.56 -5.58 -22.76
CA SER A 133 14.26 -4.33 -22.46
C SER A 133 13.29 -3.14 -22.49
N GLU A 134 13.67 -2.06 -21.81
CA GLU A 134 12.94 -0.78 -21.89
C GLU A 134 12.75 -0.32 -23.36
N LYS A 135 13.77 -0.54 -24.19
CA LYS A 135 13.69 -0.21 -25.62
C LYS A 135 12.64 -1.03 -26.36
N GLU A 136 12.56 -2.35 -26.12
CA GLU A 136 11.52 -3.21 -26.70
C GLU A 136 10.12 -2.80 -26.23
N ALA A 137 9.99 -2.40 -24.95
CA ALA A 137 8.74 -1.87 -24.43
C ALA A 137 8.35 -0.52 -25.06
N TYR A 138 9.34 0.35 -25.28
CA TYR A 138 9.12 1.63 -25.97
C TYR A 138 8.71 1.43 -27.44
N GLU A 139 9.30 0.45 -28.14
CA GLU A 139 8.92 0.10 -29.53
C GLU A 139 7.44 -0.29 -29.61
N LYS A 140 6.89 -1.01 -28.62
CA LYS A 140 5.46 -1.32 -28.54
C LYS A 140 4.59 -0.06 -28.47
N ILE A 141 5.06 1.00 -27.78
CA ILE A 141 4.34 2.28 -27.76
C ILE A 141 4.32 2.90 -29.15
N LEU A 142 5.44 2.88 -29.87
CA LEU A 142 5.53 3.41 -31.25
C LEU A 142 4.63 2.66 -32.23
N ASP A 143 4.44 1.35 -31.99
CA ASP A 143 3.57 0.49 -32.79
C ASP A 143 2.09 0.60 -32.40
N GLY A 144 1.76 1.38 -31.35
CA GLY A 144 0.41 1.56 -30.84
C GLY A 144 -0.12 0.37 -30.04
N GLU A 145 0.75 -0.51 -29.56
CA GLU A 145 0.42 -1.68 -28.76
C GLU A 145 0.26 -1.34 -27.27
N PHE A 146 -0.62 -0.40 -26.95
CA PHE A 146 -0.89 0.00 -25.57
C PHE A 146 -2.33 0.46 -25.40
N ILE A 147 -2.81 0.48 -24.15
CA ILE A 147 -4.12 1.00 -23.79
C ILE A 147 -3.95 2.32 -23.06
N CYS A 148 -4.51 3.39 -23.59
CA CYS A 148 -4.61 4.68 -22.92
C CYS A 148 -5.84 5.47 -23.41
N SER A 149 -6.09 6.61 -22.77
CA SER A 149 -7.22 7.50 -23.11
C SER A 149 -6.88 8.51 -24.22
N VAL A 150 -5.78 8.32 -24.96
CA VAL A 150 -5.36 9.20 -26.06
C VAL A 150 -6.20 8.92 -27.31
N ASN A 151 -6.71 9.98 -27.93
CA ASN A 151 -7.49 9.84 -29.16
C ASN A 151 -6.58 9.50 -30.36
N ALA A 152 -7.13 8.75 -31.31
CA ALA A 152 -6.40 8.41 -32.51
C ALA A 152 -5.99 9.67 -33.31
N GLY A 153 -4.69 9.80 -33.57
CA GLY A 153 -4.09 10.94 -34.33
C GLY A 153 -3.56 12.06 -33.43
N GLU A 154 -3.69 12.00 -32.15
CA GLU A 154 -3.02 12.90 -31.23
C GLU A 154 -1.52 12.62 -31.16
N LYS A 155 -0.73 13.70 -31.03
CA LYS A 155 0.71 13.60 -30.82
C LYS A 155 0.97 13.36 -29.34
N ILE A 156 1.69 12.30 -29.05
CA ILE A 156 2.17 12.01 -27.69
C ILE A 156 3.69 12.27 -27.62
N GLU A 157 4.11 12.77 -26.46
CA GLU A 157 5.53 12.87 -26.11
C GLU A 157 5.79 11.87 -24.99
N VAL A 158 6.69 10.93 -25.22
CA VAL A 158 7.04 9.91 -24.22
C VAL A 158 8.18 10.45 -23.37
N GLY A 159 7.98 10.49 -22.07
CA GLY A 159 8.92 10.98 -21.06
C GLY A 159 9.71 9.87 -20.39
N ARG A 160 9.69 9.88 -19.05
CA ARG A 160 10.42 8.90 -18.22
C ARG A 160 9.75 7.54 -18.25
N SER A 161 10.56 6.51 -18.02
CA SER A 161 10.07 5.16 -17.78
C SER A 161 10.58 4.64 -16.44
N SER A 162 9.80 3.72 -15.85
CA SER A 162 10.19 2.93 -14.68
C SER A 162 9.75 1.49 -14.89
N LEU A 163 10.53 0.56 -14.32
CA LEU A 163 10.08 -0.82 -14.15
C LEU A 163 9.30 -0.90 -12.86
N ASP A 164 8.09 -1.37 -12.93
CA ASP A 164 7.15 -1.47 -11.83
C ASP A 164 6.43 -2.83 -11.85
N TYR A 165 5.47 -3.05 -10.97
CA TYR A 165 4.73 -4.29 -10.89
C TYR A 165 3.24 -4.03 -10.75
N ILE A 166 2.43 -4.81 -11.45
CA ILE A 166 0.97 -4.75 -11.36
C ILE A 166 0.41 -6.14 -11.01
N VAL A 167 -0.63 -6.13 -10.19
CA VAL A 167 -1.36 -7.37 -9.87
C VAL A 167 -2.21 -7.80 -11.05
N ASP A 168 -2.07 -9.05 -11.48
CA ASP A 168 -2.95 -9.65 -12.47
C ASP A 168 -4.26 -10.17 -11.83
N THR A 169 -5.18 -10.65 -12.66
CA THR A 169 -6.48 -11.18 -12.22
C THR A 169 -6.39 -12.46 -11.37
N LYS A 170 -5.20 -13.04 -11.23
CA LYS A 170 -4.94 -14.24 -10.42
C LYS A 170 -4.19 -13.91 -9.13
N GLY A 171 -3.91 -12.63 -8.87
CA GLY A 171 -3.19 -12.17 -7.68
C GLY A 171 -1.66 -12.21 -7.81
N PHE A 172 -1.10 -12.47 -9.00
CA PHE A 172 0.34 -12.43 -9.21
C PHE A 172 0.81 -11.02 -9.58
N PHE A 173 1.89 -10.58 -8.95
CA PHE A 173 2.59 -9.35 -9.32
C PHE A 173 3.45 -9.59 -10.55
N GLN A 174 3.11 -8.93 -11.64
CA GLN A 174 3.83 -9.03 -12.91
C GLN A 174 4.61 -7.75 -13.20
N PRO A 175 5.87 -7.86 -13.68
CA PRO A 175 6.64 -6.69 -14.05
C PRO A 175 6.04 -6.00 -15.27
N ILE A 176 5.99 -4.68 -15.20
CA ILE A 176 5.55 -3.79 -16.27
C ILE A 176 6.56 -2.65 -16.44
N TYR A 177 6.65 -2.09 -17.64
CA TYR A 177 7.22 -0.76 -17.84
C TYR A 177 6.10 0.27 -17.77
N CYS A 178 6.27 1.26 -16.90
CA CYS A 178 5.39 2.41 -16.79
C CYS A 178 6.06 3.62 -17.46
N PHE A 179 5.47 4.16 -18.52
CA PHE A 179 5.96 5.34 -19.23
C PHE A 179 5.10 6.55 -18.96
N GLU A 180 5.73 7.66 -18.64
CA GLU A 180 5.09 8.97 -18.65
C GLU A 180 4.83 9.39 -20.09
N ILE A 181 3.61 9.79 -20.41
CA ILE A 181 3.27 10.38 -21.71
C ILE A 181 2.61 11.73 -21.49
N LEU A 182 2.95 12.67 -22.36
CA LEU A 182 2.31 13.97 -22.41
C LEU A 182 1.45 14.04 -23.69
N SER A 183 0.16 14.25 -23.52
CA SER A 183 -0.81 14.44 -24.60
C SER A 183 -1.63 15.69 -24.32
N ASP A 184 -1.68 16.64 -25.25
CA ASP A 184 -2.39 17.93 -25.12
C ASP A 184 -2.12 18.71 -23.83
N GLY A 185 -0.89 18.55 -23.27
CA GLY A 185 -0.47 19.19 -22.03
C GLY A 185 -0.88 18.46 -20.75
N GLU A 186 -1.54 17.32 -20.86
CA GLU A 186 -1.89 16.45 -19.75
C GLU A 186 -0.90 15.30 -19.59
N LEU A 187 -0.40 15.10 -18.38
CA LEU A 187 0.46 13.96 -18.03
C LEU A 187 -0.40 12.72 -17.78
N GLN A 188 -0.06 11.65 -18.48
CA GLN A 188 -0.69 10.34 -18.33
C GLN A 188 0.39 9.25 -18.19
N TYR A 189 -0.03 8.02 -17.87
CA TYR A 189 0.85 6.88 -17.74
C TYR A 189 0.39 5.73 -18.62
N VAL A 190 1.34 5.14 -19.35
CA VAL A 190 1.11 3.94 -20.16
C VAL A 190 1.87 2.77 -19.56
N GLN A 191 1.19 1.67 -19.40
CA GLN A 191 1.74 0.44 -18.82
C GLN A 191 1.94 -0.61 -19.93
N ILE A 192 3.16 -1.10 -20.06
CA ILE A 192 3.54 -2.13 -21.04
C ILE A 192 3.98 -3.40 -20.27
N PRO A 193 3.35 -4.56 -20.51
CA PRO A 193 3.82 -5.83 -19.92
C PRO A 193 5.28 -6.10 -20.27
N ALA A 194 6.11 -6.36 -19.25
CA ALA A 194 7.52 -6.59 -19.43
C ALA A 194 7.86 -8.07 -19.70
N ILE A 195 7.01 -9.03 -19.36
CA ILE A 195 7.23 -10.45 -19.60
C ILE A 195 7.23 -10.75 -21.11
N LYS A 196 8.25 -11.54 -21.57
CA LYS A 196 8.35 -12.01 -22.96
C LYS A 196 7.45 -13.20 -23.26
#